data_20e1040b8b8d4b657f009d91aa618a75
#
_entry.id   20e1040b8b8d4b657f009d91aa618a75
#
_cell.length_a   1.000
_cell.length_b   1.000
_cell.length_c   1.000
_cell.angle_alpha   90.00
_cell.angle_beta   90.00
_cell.angle_gamma   90.00
#
_symmetry.space_group_name_H-M   'P 1'
#
loop_
_entity.id
_entity.type
_entity.pdbx_description
1 polymer ?
#
loop_
_entity_poly.entity_id
_entity_poly.type
_entity_poly.pdbx_seq_one_letter_code
_entity_poly.pdbx_strand_id
1 'polypeptide(L)'
;MRVFNILKSGFIAALLNICAYGAVIDNANIISEAVEIKLNSIGKELKSKTGVSLDLLTAENIKGINLKDIASSHIKTLQAPYVVLAIIPKDFSSKAGQLDIFASNDALTLFDKEAVLSPFPQTGSIIPLLTQNKGKDIYNSSMLNGYADIADQISASKNIILENSIGSQNRDTINIFRYLIYGSIILVIIVLIFRKFNKG
;
A
#
# COMPACT_ATOMS: atom_id res chain seq x y z
N MET A 1 -42.46 3.75 -40.02
CA MET A 1 -41.30 2.86 -39.97
C MET A 1 -40.01 3.66 -39.84
N ARG A 2 -39.89 4.58 -38.83
CA ARG A 2 -38.71 5.47 -38.59
C ARG A 2 -38.47 5.77 -37.11
N VAL A 3 -38.98 5.00 -36.18
CA VAL A 3 -38.86 5.25 -34.73
C VAL A 3 -37.99 4.18 -34.02
N PHE A 4 -37.54 3.14 -34.75
CA PHE A 4 -36.83 1.99 -34.14
C PHE A 4 -35.30 2.10 -34.15
N ASN A 5 -34.72 3.15 -34.73
CA ASN A 5 -33.26 3.28 -34.85
C ASN A 5 -32.58 4.23 -33.85
N ILE A 6 -33.33 4.88 -32.96
CA ILE A 6 -32.75 5.83 -31.99
C ILE A 6 -32.39 5.15 -30.64
N LEU A 7 -32.96 3.96 -30.38
CA LEU A 7 -32.71 3.26 -29.12
C LEU A 7 -31.45 2.38 -29.11
N LYS A 8 -30.79 2.17 -30.24
CA LYS A 8 -29.55 1.35 -30.31
C LYS A 8 -28.25 2.13 -30.14
N SER A 9 -28.28 3.45 -30.25
CA SER A 9 -27.06 4.28 -30.14
C SER A 9 -26.78 4.79 -28.73
N GLY A 10 -27.75 4.69 -27.82
CA GLY A 10 -27.60 5.18 -26.43
C GLY A 10 -27.04 4.17 -25.43
N PHE A 11 -26.96 2.89 -25.80
CA PHE A 11 -26.57 1.83 -24.84
C PHE A 11 -25.11 1.40 -24.92
N ILE A 12 -24.35 1.91 -25.89
CA ILE A 12 -22.92 1.54 -26.08
C ILE A 12 -21.97 2.55 -25.42
N ALA A 13 -22.44 3.74 -25.03
CA ALA A 13 -21.58 4.77 -24.42
C ALA A 13 -21.44 4.68 -22.89
N ALA A 14 -22.12 3.74 -22.23
CA ALA A 14 -22.12 3.62 -20.76
C ALA A 14 -21.14 2.57 -20.17
N LEU A 15 -20.30 1.95 -21.00
CA LEU A 15 -19.46 0.81 -20.58
C LEU A 15 -17.96 1.07 -20.59
N LEU A 16 -17.48 2.31 -20.58
CA LEU A 16 -16.04 2.61 -20.59
C LEU A 16 -15.60 3.63 -19.51
N ASN A 17 -16.26 3.64 -18.36
CA ASN A 17 -15.63 4.13 -17.13
C ASN A 17 -15.23 2.93 -16.26
N ILE A 18 -14.34 2.08 -16.76
CA ILE A 18 -13.50 1.28 -15.90
C ILE A 18 -12.53 2.29 -15.29
N CYS A 19 -12.94 2.93 -14.19
CA CYS A 19 -11.99 3.59 -13.32
C CYS A 19 -10.92 2.54 -13.00
N ALA A 20 -9.71 2.73 -13.50
CA ALA A 20 -8.58 1.91 -13.11
C ALA A 20 -8.35 2.15 -11.61
N TYR A 21 -8.98 1.32 -10.80
CA TYR A 21 -8.66 1.21 -9.38
C TYR A 21 -7.25 0.63 -9.29
N GLY A 22 -6.52 0.94 -8.24
CA GLY A 22 -5.22 0.31 -7.99
C GLY A 22 -5.32 -1.19 -8.24
N ALA A 23 -4.46 -1.70 -9.12
CA ALA A 23 -4.52 -3.07 -9.62
C ALA A 23 -3.35 -3.89 -9.09
N VAL A 24 -3.61 -5.15 -8.75
CA VAL A 24 -2.57 -6.15 -8.54
C VAL A 24 -2.37 -6.93 -9.84
N ILE A 25 -1.17 -6.87 -10.41
CA ILE A 25 -0.77 -7.56 -11.64
C ILE A 25 0.34 -8.52 -11.26
N ASP A 26 -0.04 -9.74 -10.89
CA ASP A 26 0.88 -10.76 -10.38
C ASP A 26 1.28 -11.76 -11.48
N ASN A 27 2.17 -11.34 -12.38
CA ASN A 27 2.70 -12.19 -13.43
C ASN A 27 3.75 -13.22 -12.93
N ALA A 28 4.33 -12.98 -11.74
CA ALA A 28 5.27 -13.90 -11.13
C ALA A 28 4.61 -14.98 -10.27
N ASN A 29 3.28 -14.88 -10.06
CA ASN A 29 2.49 -15.79 -9.24
C ASN A 29 3.07 -15.98 -7.81
N ILE A 30 3.45 -14.85 -7.19
CA ILE A 30 4.04 -14.80 -5.85
C ILE A 30 3.11 -14.23 -4.79
N ILE A 31 1.94 -13.73 -5.19
CA ILE A 31 0.96 -13.12 -4.31
C ILE A 31 -0.21 -14.10 -4.12
N SER A 32 -0.53 -14.44 -2.88
CA SER A 32 -1.68 -15.27 -2.57
C SER A 32 -3.00 -14.52 -2.79
N GLU A 33 -4.06 -15.24 -3.11
CA GLU A 33 -5.40 -14.68 -3.33
C GLU A 33 -5.86 -13.80 -2.13
N ALA A 34 -5.61 -14.24 -0.91
CA ALA A 34 -5.98 -13.49 0.29
C ALA A 34 -5.26 -12.14 0.39
N VAL A 35 -3.98 -12.10 0.01
CA VAL A 35 -3.18 -10.86 -0.02
C VAL A 35 -3.61 -9.99 -1.18
N GLU A 36 -3.88 -10.55 -2.35
CA GLU A 36 -4.37 -9.81 -3.51
C GLU A 36 -5.70 -9.10 -3.21
N ILE A 37 -6.65 -9.78 -2.58
CA ILE A 37 -7.92 -9.18 -2.14
C ILE A 37 -7.67 -8.00 -1.21
N LYS A 38 -6.72 -8.13 -0.26
CA LYS A 38 -6.39 -7.05 0.69
C LYS A 38 -5.73 -5.86 -0.01
N LEU A 39 -4.77 -6.10 -0.90
CA LEU A 39 -4.11 -5.07 -1.70
C LEU A 39 -5.11 -4.31 -2.56
N ASN A 40 -5.98 -5.02 -3.27
CA ASN A 40 -7.04 -4.44 -4.09
C ASN A 40 -8.01 -3.59 -3.25
N SER A 41 -8.33 -4.02 -2.03
CA SER A 41 -9.16 -3.25 -1.09
C SER A 41 -8.49 -1.93 -0.69
N ILE A 42 -7.21 -1.96 -0.32
CA ILE A 42 -6.42 -0.77 0.03
C ILE A 42 -6.31 0.18 -1.17
N GLY A 43 -5.94 -0.34 -2.35
CA GLY A 43 -5.78 0.47 -3.56
C GLY A 43 -7.08 1.13 -4.02
N LYS A 44 -8.20 0.40 -3.94
CA LYS A 44 -9.53 0.93 -4.26
C LYS A 44 -9.93 2.05 -3.31
N GLU A 45 -9.71 1.88 -2.02
CA GLU A 45 -10.00 2.89 -1.03
C GLU A 45 -9.11 4.13 -1.21
N LEU A 46 -7.79 3.92 -1.40
CA LEU A 46 -6.84 4.99 -1.66
C LEU A 46 -7.27 5.81 -2.88
N LYS A 47 -7.55 5.16 -4.01
CA LYS A 47 -7.97 5.84 -5.23
C LYS A 47 -9.26 6.63 -5.03
N SER A 48 -10.26 6.04 -4.36
CA SER A 48 -11.55 6.70 -4.14
C SER A 48 -11.45 7.92 -3.23
N LYS A 49 -10.60 7.86 -2.19
CA LYS A 49 -10.46 8.93 -1.20
C LYS A 49 -9.43 9.99 -1.60
N THR A 50 -8.36 9.63 -2.32
CA THR A 50 -7.22 10.52 -2.61
C THR A 50 -7.07 10.90 -4.07
N GLY A 51 -7.67 10.14 -4.98
CA GLY A 51 -7.46 10.26 -6.42
C GLY A 51 -6.16 9.61 -6.93
N VAL A 52 -5.28 9.10 -6.06
CA VAL A 52 -4.01 8.46 -6.43
C VAL A 52 -4.23 6.98 -6.71
N SER A 53 -3.77 6.48 -7.87
CA SER A 53 -3.72 5.04 -8.15
C SER A 53 -2.45 4.44 -7.55
N LEU A 54 -2.57 3.30 -6.89
CA LEU A 54 -1.44 2.52 -6.42
C LEU A 54 -1.56 1.10 -6.98
N ASP A 55 -0.60 0.69 -7.79
CA ASP A 55 -0.58 -0.62 -8.42
C ASP A 55 0.58 -1.45 -7.87
N LEU A 56 0.38 -2.77 -7.75
CA LEU A 56 1.45 -3.74 -7.56
C LEU A 56 1.68 -4.48 -8.87
N LEU A 57 2.93 -4.49 -9.34
CA LEU A 57 3.36 -5.18 -10.54
C LEU A 57 4.44 -6.20 -10.20
N THR A 58 4.16 -7.48 -10.39
CA THR A 58 5.18 -8.52 -10.33
C THR A 58 5.49 -9.06 -11.71
N ALA A 59 6.70 -9.51 -11.94
CA ALA A 59 7.09 -10.12 -13.19
C ALA A 59 8.05 -11.29 -12.95
N GLU A 60 8.01 -12.29 -13.84
CA GLU A 60 8.91 -13.43 -13.80
C GLU A 60 10.36 -13.00 -14.02
N ASN A 61 11.29 -13.68 -13.34
CA ASN A 61 12.71 -13.43 -13.45
C ASN A 61 13.27 -14.15 -14.70
N ILE A 62 13.13 -13.51 -15.85
CA ILE A 62 13.63 -14.02 -17.13
C ILE A 62 14.92 -13.27 -17.49
N LYS A 63 15.94 -14.02 -17.94
CA LYS A 63 17.23 -13.45 -18.30
C LYS A 63 17.08 -12.35 -19.37
N GLY A 64 17.62 -11.18 -19.07
CA GLY A 64 17.61 -10.02 -19.99
C GLY A 64 16.40 -9.10 -19.81
N ILE A 65 15.46 -9.39 -18.91
CA ILE A 65 14.35 -8.51 -18.59
C ILE A 65 14.77 -7.51 -17.49
N ASN A 66 14.42 -6.24 -17.72
CA ASN A 66 14.64 -5.15 -16.77
C ASN A 66 13.29 -4.70 -16.19
N LEU A 67 13.22 -4.60 -14.86
CA LEU A 67 12.03 -4.14 -14.15
C LEU A 67 11.54 -2.78 -14.65
N LYS A 68 12.46 -1.86 -14.98
CA LYS A 68 12.14 -0.54 -15.49
C LYS A 68 11.38 -0.58 -16.82
N ASP A 69 11.72 -1.52 -17.72
CA ASP A 69 11.08 -1.63 -19.03
C ASP A 69 9.65 -2.15 -18.89
N ILE A 70 9.45 -3.14 -18.00
CA ILE A 70 8.11 -3.68 -17.69
C ILE A 70 7.24 -2.58 -17.04
N ALA A 71 7.77 -1.92 -16.01
CA ALA A 71 7.07 -0.85 -15.33
C ALA A 71 6.73 0.31 -16.28
N SER A 72 7.65 0.69 -17.16
CA SER A 72 7.43 1.76 -18.15
C SER A 72 6.31 1.40 -19.14
N SER A 73 6.17 0.14 -19.51
CA SER A 73 5.08 -0.33 -20.38
C SER A 73 3.72 -0.22 -19.68
N HIS A 74 3.65 -0.60 -18.40
CA HIS A 74 2.44 -0.48 -17.59
C HIS A 74 2.06 0.99 -17.33
N ILE A 75 3.03 1.82 -16.96
CA ILE A 75 2.85 3.25 -16.66
C ILE A 75 2.20 4.01 -17.82
N LYS A 76 2.49 3.65 -19.08
CA LYS A 76 1.86 4.27 -20.26
C LYS A 76 0.34 4.10 -20.29
N THR A 77 -0.21 3.15 -19.55
CA THR A 77 -1.65 2.90 -19.47
C THR A 77 -2.32 3.66 -18.33
N LEU A 78 -1.52 4.25 -17.42
CA LEU A 78 -2.00 4.91 -16.21
C LEU A 78 -2.19 6.42 -16.43
N GLN A 79 -3.12 6.99 -15.68
CA GLN A 79 -3.31 8.43 -15.56
C GLN A 79 -2.76 8.92 -14.24
N ALA A 80 -2.01 10.04 -14.25
CA ALA A 80 -1.51 10.69 -13.04
C ALA A 80 -2.67 11.22 -12.17
N PRO A 81 -2.52 11.22 -10.83
CA PRO A 81 -1.37 10.72 -10.07
C PRO A 81 -1.40 9.19 -9.89
N TYR A 82 -0.25 8.55 -10.07
CA TYR A 82 -0.10 7.11 -9.90
C TYR A 82 1.21 6.74 -9.18
N VAL A 83 1.20 5.56 -8.54
CA VAL A 83 2.37 4.88 -7.97
C VAL A 83 2.32 3.41 -8.40
N VAL A 84 3.45 2.86 -8.82
CA VAL A 84 3.62 1.44 -9.18
C VAL A 84 4.73 0.86 -8.33
N LEU A 85 4.39 -0.01 -7.38
CA LEU A 85 5.33 -0.85 -6.66
C LEU A 85 5.64 -2.06 -7.54
N ALA A 86 6.88 -2.22 -7.97
CA ALA A 86 7.24 -3.25 -8.94
C ALA A 86 8.35 -4.16 -8.39
N ILE A 87 8.20 -5.48 -8.62
CA ILE A 87 9.16 -6.49 -8.18
C ILE A 87 9.35 -7.59 -9.23
N ILE A 88 10.62 -7.96 -9.44
CA ILE A 88 11.01 -9.23 -10.03
C ILE A 88 11.59 -10.08 -8.88
N PRO A 89 10.95 -11.20 -8.49
CA PRO A 89 11.44 -12.02 -7.38
C PRO A 89 12.80 -12.65 -7.71
N LYS A 90 13.55 -12.96 -6.66
CA LYS A 90 14.76 -13.75 -6.81
C LYS A 90 14.38 -15.17 -7.22
N ASP A 91 14.96 -15.66 -8.29
CA ASP A 91 14.83 -17.05 -8.72
C ASP A 91 16.09 -17.86 -8.36
N PHE A 92 15.95 -19.20 -8.29
CA PHE A 92 17.08 -20.11 -8.03
C PHE A 92 18.17 -20.03 -9.10
N SER A 93 17.83 -19.62 -10.33
CA SER A 93 18.75 -19.44 -11.46
C SER A 93 19.34 -18.03 -11.53
N SER A 94 18.79 -17.06 -10.85
CA SER A 94 19.19 -15.65 -10.88
C SER A 94 19.79 -15.23 -9.54
N LYS A 95 20.92 -14.51 -9.60
CA LYS A 95 21.64 -14.05 -8.40
C LYS A 95 20.92 -12.93 -7.65
N ALA A 96 20.02 -12.19 -8.26
CA ALA A 96 19.32 -11.06 -7.63
C ALA A 96 17.91 -10.88 -8.18
N GLY A 97 16.98 -10.52 -7.30
CA GLY A 97 15.70 -9.91 -7.69
C GLY A 97 15.87 -8.42 -7.96
N GLN A 98 14.83 -7.79 -8.49
CA GLN A 98 14.76 -6.35 -8.68
C GLN A 98 13.52 -5.81 -7.97
N LEU A 99 13.65 -4.69 -7.29
CA LEU A 99 12.55 -4.01 -6.60
C LEU A 99 12.72 -2.50 -6.81
N ASP A 100 11.65 -1.83 -7.21
CA ASP A 100 11.61 -0.36 -7.28
C ASP A 100 10.18 0.15 -7.20
N ILE A 101 10.04 1.47 -6.98
CA ILE A 101 8.79 2.20 -6.99
C ILE A 101 8.86 3.25 -8.09
N PHE A 102 7.88 3.24 -8.98
CA PHE A 102 7.74 4.22 -10.05
C PHE A 102 6.49 5.07 -9.77
N ALA A 103 6.60 6.38 -9.87
CA ALA A 103 5.48 7.25 -9.58
C ALA A 103 5.49 8.49 -10.49
N SER A 104 4.32 9.08 -10.70
CA SER A 104 4.21 10.40 -11.32
C SER A 104 4.80 11.47 -10.41
N ASN A 105 5.23 12.60 -10.99
CA ASN A 105 5.82 13.70 -10.22
C ASN A 105 4.90 14.18 -9.08
N ASP A 106 3.60 14.25 -9.34
CA ASP A 106 2.61 14.67 -8.35
C ASP A 106 2.48 13.68 -7.19
N ALA A 107 2.64 12.38 -7.46
CA ALA A 107 2.56 11.34 -6.45
C ALA A 107 3.85 11.21 -5.64
N LEU A 108 5.03 11.47 -6.22
CA LEU A 108 6.33 11.41 -5.53
C LEU A 108 6.43 12.36 -4.34
N THR A 109 5.67 13.44 -4.32
CA THR A 109 5.66 14.40 -3.21
C THR A 109 4.81 13.95 -2.02
N LEU A 110 4.03 12.87 -2.17
CA LEU A 110 3.04 12.42 -1.19
C LEU A 110 3.56 11.32 -0.26
N PHE A 111 4.71 10.73 -0.56
CA PHE A 111 5.32 9.66 0.25
C PHE A 111 6.85 9.67 0.12
N ASP A 112 7.52 9.05 1.06
CA ASP A 112 8.98 8.92 1.08
C ASP A 112 9.40 7.56 0.47
N LYS A 113 9.72 7.58 -0.84
CA LYS A 113 10.19 6.43 -1.59
C LYS A 113 11.45 5.79 -0.97
N GLU A 114 12.39 6.63 -0.53
CA GLU A 114 13.67 6.15 0.02
C GLU A 114 13.46 5.45 1.37
N ALA A 115 12.58 5.98 2.21
CA ALA A 115 12.21 5.33 3.45
C ALA A 115 11.54 3.97 3.19
N VAL A 116 10.57 3.89 2.28
CA VAL A 116 9.88 2.62 1.94
C VAL A 116 10.88 1.55 1.45
N LEU A 117 11.84 1.94 0.61
CA LEU A 117 12.88 1.05 0.05
C LEU A 117 14.13 0.94 0.93
N SER A 118 14.14 1.50 2.13
CA SER A 118 15.29 1.42 3.03
C SER A 118 15.59 -0.03 3.43
N PRO A 119 16.87 -0.46 3.44
CA PRO A 119 17.25 -1.78 3.94
C PRO A 119 17.23 -1.89 5.48
N PHE A 120 17.07 -0.76 6.18
CA PHE A 120 17.09 -0.72 7.64
C PHE A 120 15.72 -1.04 8.22
N PRO A 121 15.61 -1.98 9.20
CA PRO A 121 14.32 -2.39 9.78
C PRO A 121 13.54 -1.25 10.47
N GLN A 122 14.22 -0.17 10.87
CA GLN A 122 13.59 0.98 11.54
C GLN A 122 12.85 1.90 10.58
N THR A 123 13.21 1.89 9.30
CA THR A 123 12.67 2.80 8.28
C THR A 123 12.07 2.07 7.10
N GLY A 124 12.66 0.93 6.69
CA GLY A 124 12.23 0.19 5.51
C GLY A 124 11.02 -0.69 5.77
N SER A 125 10.07 -0.66 4.85
CA SER A 125 8.86 -1.48 4.94
C SER A 125 8.89 -2.73 4.08
N ILE A 126 9.81 -2.84 3.10
CA ILE A 126 9.87 -3.95 2.14
C ILE A 126 11.15 -4.77 2.29
N ILE A 127 12.31 -4.14 2.09
CA ILE A 127 13.60 -4.85 2.00
C ILE A 127 13.95 -5.61 3.28
N PRO A 128 13.72 -5.07 4.49
CA PRO A 128 13.97 -5.82 5.71
C PRO A 128 13.21 -7.16 5.78
N LEU A 129 11.96 -7.17 5.32
CA LEU A 129 11.14 -8.39 5.28
C LEU A 129 11.65 -9.38 4.22
N LEU A 130 12.00 -8.89 3.03
CA LEU A 130 12.57 -9.72 1.95
C LEU A 130 13.90 -10.38 2.35
N THR A 131 14.68 -9.75 3.23
CA THR A 131 16.01 -10.22 3.63
C THR A 131 16.01 -11.09 4.88
N GLN A 132 14.97 -11.07 5.69
CA GLN A 132 14.83 -11.86 6.92
C GLN A 132 14.74 -13.38 6.68
N ASN A 133 14.46 -13.82 5.49
CA ASN A 133 14.63 -15.16 4.92
C ASN A 133 14.23 -16.35 5.82
N LYS A 134 13.05 -16.36 6.42
CA LYS A 134 12.63 -17.48 7.28
C LYS A 134 11.22 -18.01 7.06
N GLY A 135 10.60 -17.76 5.92
CA GLY A 135 9.24 -18.25 5.67
C GLY A 135 8.91 -18.40 4.19
N LYS A 136 7.95 -19.27 3.90
CA LYS A 136 7.42 -19.46 2.55
C LYS A 136 6.67 -18.22 2.03
N ASP A 137 6.45 -17.21 2.88
CA ASP A 137 5.50 -16.11 2.63
C ASP A 137 6.15 -14.72 2.62
N ILE A 138 7.46 -14.66 2.35
CA ILE A 138 8.22 -13.40 2.39
C ILE A 138 7.70 -12.36 1.39
N TYR A 139 7.29 -12.79 0.20
CA TYR A 139 6.78 -11.87 -0.83
C TYR A 139 5.42 -11.30 -0.45
N ASN A 140 4.48 -12.15 0.03
CA ASN A 140 3.19 -11.69 0.51
C ASN A 140 3.33 -10.64 1.62
N SER A 141 4.13 -10.96 2.65
CA SER A 141 4.35 -10.05 3.78
C SER A 141 5.03 -8.75 3.37
N SER A 142 6.07 -8.83 2.51
CA SER A 142 6.83 -7.66 2.09
C SER A 142 6.03 -6.74 1.18
N MET A 143 5.31 -7.31 0.20
CA MET A 143 4.50 -6.53 -0.73
C MET A 143 3.30 -5.91 -0.04
N LEU A 144 2.63 -6.66 0.85
CA LEU A 144 1.51 -6.14 1.62
C LEU A 144 1.94 -4.99 2.54
N ASN A 145 3.07 -5.16 3.24
CA ASN A 145 3.58 -4.11 4.14
C ASN A 145 4.01 -2.86 3.38
N GLY A 146 4.78 -3.00 2.31
CA GLY A 146 5.23 -1.86 1.51
C GLY A 146 4.09 -1.13 0.79
N TYR A 147 3.15 -1.86 0.24
CA TYR A 147 1.96 -1.30 -0.40
C TYR A 147 1.09 -0.52 0.60
N ALA A 148 0.86 -1.09 1.78
CA ALA A 148 0.12 -0.43 2.84
C ALA A 148 0.84 0.81 3.37
N ASP A 149 2.16 0.77 3.53
CA ASP A 149 2.96 1.91 3.96
C ASP A 149 2.89 3.07 2.96
N ILE A 150 3.04 2.79 1.65
CA ILE A 150 2.85 3.80 0.60
C ILE A 150 1.44 4.40 0.67
N ALA A 151 0.42 3.56 0.79
CA ALA A 151 -0.97 4.01 0.86
C ALA A 151 -1.23 4.89 2.09
N ASP A 152 -0.67 4.52 3.26
CA ASP A 152 -0.78 5.27 4.50
C ASP A 152 -0.08 6.63 4.42
N GLN A 153 1.12 6.69 3.85
CA GLN A 153 1.84 7.94 3.68
C GLN A 153 1.10 8.90 2.74
N ILE A 154 0.59 8.39 1.60
CA ILE A 154 -0.20 9.19 0.66
C ILE A 154 -1.48 9.70 1.32
N SER A 155 -2.19 8.87 2.04
CA SER A 155 -3.43 9.27 2.72
C SER A 155 -3.15 10.28 3.84
N ALA A 156 -2.09 10.07 4.61
CA ALA A 156 -1.67 10.99 5.67
C ALA A 156 -1.27 12.36 5.12
N SER A 157 -0.56 12.42 3.96
CA SER A 157 -0.19 13.68 3.32
C SER A 157 -1.41 14.53 2.89
N LYS A 158 -2.56 13.86 2.69
CA LYS A 158 -3.84 14.49 2.36
C LYS A 158 -4.80 14.62 3.56
N ASN A 159 -4.33 14.30 4.78
CA ASN A 159 -5.15 14.26 6.00
C ASN A 159 -6.36 13.32 5.90
N ILE A 160 -6.21 12.20 5.21
CA ILE A 160 -7.23 11.17 5.00
C ILE A 160 -6.85 9.92 5.78
N ILE A 161 -7.84 9.22 6.35
CA ILE A 161 -7.65 7.94 7.03
C ILE A 161 -8.19 6.82 6.13
N LEU A 162 -7.37 5.78 5.93
CA LEU A 162 -7.77 4.56 5.25
C LEU A 162 -8.24 3.53 6.29
N GLU A 163 -9.44 2.99 6.09
CA GLU A 163 -10.03 1.97 6.97
C GLU A 163 -9.43 0.58 6.70
N ASN A 164 -9.07 0.33 5.45
CA ASN A 164 -8.48 -0.93 5.03
C ASN A 164 -6.97 -1.03 5.23
N SER A 165 -6.30 0.04 5.63
CA SER A 165 -4.86 0.00 5.83
C SER A 165 -4.45 -0.81 7.05
N ILE A 166 -3.29 -1.47 6.95
CA ILE A 166 -2.71 -2.28 8.05
C ILE A 166 -2.10 -1.36 9.11
N GLY A 167 -1.54 -0.22 8.71
CA GLY A 167 -0.89 0.73 9.61
C GLY A 167 -1.86 1.48 10.51
N SER A 168 -3.09 1.73 10.06
CA SER A 168 -4.12 2.39 10.87
C SER A 168 -4.52 1.53 12.08
N GLN A 169 -4.67 0.22 11.90
CA GLN A 169 -5.00 -0.70 13.00
C GLN A 169 -3.91 -0.77 14.06
N ASN A 170 -2.64 -0.74 13.66
CA ASN A 170 -1.52 -0.72 14.62
C ASN A 170 -1.40 0.62 15.36
N ARG A 171 -1.64 1.74 14.69
CA ARG A 171 -1.62 3.08 15.33
C ARG A 171 -2.71 3.23 16.37
N ASP A 172 -3.92 2.80 16.08
CA ASP A 172 -5.04 2.87 17.02
C ASP A 172 -4.80 1.98 18.23
N THR A 173 -4.28 0.78 18.05
CA THR A 173 -3.89 -0.12 19.13
C THR A 173 -2.80 0.50 20.00
N ILE A 174 -1.74 1.06 19.42
CA ILE A 174 -0.65 1.73 20.16
C ILE A 174 -1.17 2.95 20.92
N ASN A 175 -2.06 3.72 20.33
CA ASN A 175 -2.65 4.89 20.99
C ASN A 175 -3.53 4.48 22.18
N ILE A 176 -4.33 3.43 22.06
CA ILE A 176 -5.12 2.88 23.17
C ILE A 176 -4.20 2.47 24.32
N PHE A 177 -3.11 1.75 24.06
CA PHE A 177 -2.12 1.39 25.10
C PHE A 177 -1.46 2.61 25.72
N ARG A 178 -1.12 3.64 24.95
CA ARG A 178 -0.59 4.91 25.50
C ARG A 178 -1.59 5.58 26.42
N TYR A 179 -2.86 5.69 26.05
CA TYR A 179 -3.90 6.29 26.89
C TYR A 179 -4.13 5.48 28.17
N LEU A 180 -4.09 4.14 28.12
CA LEU A 180 -4.17 3.29 29.31
C LEU A 180 -3.00 3.50 30.25
N ILE A 181 -1.76 3.57 29.74
CA ILE A 181 -0.57 3.79 30.55
C ILE A 181 -0.60 5.19 31.17
N TYR A 182 -0.83 6.23 30.40
CA TYR A 182 -0.85 7.60 30.90
C TYR A 182 -2.03 7.83 31.87
N GLY A 183 -3.20 7.27 31.56
CA GLY A 183 -4.37 7.32 32.42
C GLY A 183 -4.12 6.64 33.78
N SER A 184 -3.45 5.48 33.78
CA SER A 184 -3.10 4.79 35.04
C SER A 184 -2.10 5.58 35.90
N ILE A 185 -1.10 6.21 35.27
CA ILE A 185 -0.12 7.05 35.98
C ILE A 185 -0.82 8.27 36.62
N ILE A 186 -1.68 8.95 35.86
CA ILE A 186 -2.45 10.10 36.38
C ILE A 186 -3.33 9.67 37.55
N LEU A 187 -3.99 8.53 37.46
CA LEU A 187 -4.85 8.01 38.52
C LEU A 187 -4.06 7.72 39.78
N VAL A 188 -2.86 7.11 39.67
CA VAL A 188 -1.97 6.89 40.84
C VAL A 188 -1.56 8.20 41.48
N ILE A 189 -1.20 9.21 40.68
CA ILE A 189 -0.82 10.54 41.20
C ILE A 189 -1.98 11.17 41.97
N ILE A 190 -3.19 11.13 41.40
CA ILE A 190 -4.40 11.64 42.04
C ILE A 190 -4.63 10.94 43.41
N VAL A 191 -4.56 9.60 43.43
CA VAL A 191 -4.73 8.83 44.68
C VAL A 191 -3.67 9.22 45.74
N LEU A 192 -2.41 9.40 45.33
CA LEU A 192 -1.34 9.82 46.25
C LEU A 192 -1.60 11.23 46.82
N ILE A 193 -2.06 12.16 45.98
CA ILE A 193 -2.42 13.51 46.41
C ILE A 193 -3.58 13.45 47.41
N PHE A 194 -4.66 12.75 47.12
CA PHE A 194 -5.79 12.60 48.04
C PHE A 194 -5.39 11.95 49.36
N ARG A 195 -4.54 10.92 49.35
CA ARG A 195 -4.03 10.30 50.59
C ARG A 195 -3.18 11.26 51.39
N LYS A 196 -2.44 12.18 50.78
CA LYS A 196 -1.65 13.20 51.47
C LYS A 196 -2.55 14.24 52.17
N PHE A 197 -3.61 14.68 51.48
CA PHE A 197 -4.55 15.65 52.05
C PHE A 197 -5.46 15.08 53.15
N ASN A 198 -5.78 13.77 53.10
CA ASN A 198 -6.60 13.12 54.13
C ASN A 198 -5.81 12.66 55.38
N LYS A 199 -4.49 12.82 55.41
CA LYS A 199 -3.65 12.49 56.58
C LYS A 199 -3.22 13.73 57.38
N GLY A 200 -3.66 14.92 57.05
CA GLY A 200 -3.52 16.14 57.79
C GLY A 200 -4.85 16.51 58.41
#